data_792a29369463e155b68de2c8ca68e75a
#
_entry.id   792a29369463e155b68de2c8ca68e75a
#
_cell.length_a   1.000
_cell.length_b   1.000
_cell.length_c   1.000
_cell.angle_alpha   90.00
_cell.angle_beta   90.00
_cell.angle_gamma   90.00
#
_symmetry.space_group_name_H-M   'P 1'
#
loop_
_entity.id
_entity.type
_entity.pdbx_description
1 polymer ?
#
loop_
_entity_poly.entity_id
_entity_poly.type
_entity_poly.pdbx_seq_one_letter_code
_entity_poly.pdbx_strand_id
1 'polypeptide(L)'
;MTVSLPQKTTASIRWLAAPTSWTWVEQANARPMEVLIDHAHCERKAAGSAVQMMFRYLCEPGLGEALSPLAREELEHFEQVLGLIKSRGRYLEPLPSPGYAAKLARHIRKGEPQRMLDSFLVAGLIEARSHERMALLAEHSPDSELRSLYGDLLASEARHFGLYWVLVEERFSRAVLIERLQTLALAEVAALQGVLDCPEIVRMHSCGVCPV
;
A
#
# COMPACT_ATOMS: atom_id res chain seq x y z
N MET A 1 16.66 -29.74 -6.73
CA MET A 1 17.72 -28.76 -6.52
C MET A 1 17.03 -27.44 -6.18
N THR A 2 16.99 -27.08 -4.92
CA THR A 2 16.41 -25.83 -4.42
C THR A 2 17.38 -24.71 -4.73
N VAL A 3 17.04 -23.85 -5.67
CA VAL A 3 17.80 -22.63 -5.96
C VAL A 3 17.52 -21.65 -4.81
N SER A 4 18.48 -21.53 -3.90
CA SER A 4 18.49 -20.49 -2.88
C SER A 4 18.75 -19.15 -3.57
N LEU A 5 17.75 -18.29 -3.58
CA LEU A 5 17.91 -16.90 -4.00
C LEU A 5 18.88 -16.20 -3.04
N PRO A 6 19.87 -15.44 -3.54
CA PRO A 6 20.78 -14.71 -2.68
C PRO A 6 19.97 -13.68 -1.88
N GLN A 7 20.06 -13.74 -0.55
CA GLN A 7 19.61 -12.67 0.34
C GLN A 7 20.48 -11.43 0.07
N LYS A 8 20.11 -10.65 -0.95
CA LYS A 8 20.60 -9.29 -1.08
C LYS A 8 20.00 -8.49 0.07
N THR A 9 20.83 -8.08 1.00
CA THR A 9 20.53 -7.11 2.03
C THR A 9 19.76 -5.94 1.41
N THR A 10 18.46 -5.88 1.65
CA THR A 10 17.64 -4.69 1.44
C THR A 10 18.07 -3.66 2.48
N ALA A 11 19.27 -3.09 2.31
CA ALA A 11 19.69 -1.93 3.06
C ALA A 11 18.61 -0.87 2.87
N SER A 12 17.91 -0.56 3.94
CA SER A 12 16.73 0.27 4.15
C SER A 12 16.42 1.22 2.98
N ILE A 13 15.59 0.75 2.05
CA ILE A 13 15.02 1.61 1.02
C ILE A 13 14.00 2.48 1.74
N ARG A 14 14.25 3.78 1.74
CA ARG A 14 13.29 4.73 2.30
C ARG A 14 12.19 5.00 1.27
N TRP A 15 11.08 4.28 1.40
CA TRP A 15 9.94 4.42 0.52
C TRP A 15 9.21 5.77 0.70
N LEU A 16 8.97 6.17 1.92
CA LEU A 16 8.15 7.34 2.24
C LEU A 16 9.01 8.58 2.48
N ALA A 17 8.60 9.72 1.92
CA ALA A 17 9.28 11.01 2.12
C ALA A 17 8.90 11.66 3.46
N ALA A 18 7.68 11.43 3.95
CA ALA A 18 7.20 11.94 5.23
C ALA A 18 6.48 10.86 6.03
N PRO A 19 6.60 10.84 7.36
CA PRO A 19 5.84 9.95 8.23
C PRO A 19 4.38 10.38 8.33
N THR A 20 3.51 9.46 8.72
CA THR A 20 2.13 9.76 9.12
C THR A 20 2.11 10.62 10.36
N SER A 21 1.26 11.65 10.39
CA SER A 21 1.08 12.54 11.53
C SER A 21 0.32 11.86 12.67
N TRP A 22 0.59 12.27 13.90
CA TRP A 22 -0.15 11.79 15.05
C TRP A 22 -1.64 12.11 14.97
N THR A 23 -1.99 13.25 14.39
CA THR A 23 -3.40 13.64 14.15
C THR A 23 -4.17 12.58 13.37
N TRP A 24 -3.54 11.92 12.37
CA TRP A 24 -4.19 10.82 11.67
C TRP A 24 -4.47 9.63 12.59
N VAL A 25 -3.53 9.29 13.48
CA VAL A 25 -3.70 8.18 14.44
C VAL A 25 -4.87 8.45 15.38
N GLU A 26 -4.98 9.68 15.91
CA GLU A 26 -6.10 10.09 16.76
C GLU A 26 -7.44 10.01 16.02
N GLN A 27 -7.50 10.50 14.79
CA GLN A 27 -8.70 10.44 13.97
C GLN A 27 -9.09 9.00 13.62
N ALA A 28 -8.12 8.15 13.27
CA ALA A 28 -8.34 6.74 12.97
C ALA A 28 -8.88 5.98 14.19
N ASN A 29 -8.32 6.23 15.35
CA ASN A 29 -8.79 5.65 16.62
C ASN A 29 -10.18 6.16 17.04
N ALA A 30 -10.55 7.38 16.67
CA ALA A 30 -11.89 7.92 16.91
C ALA A 30 -12.96 7.34 15.95
N ARG A 31 -12.53 6.81 14.79
CA ARG A 31 -13.43 6.27 13.76
C ARG A 31 -12.95 4.92 13.21
N PRO A 32 -12.75 3.92 14.09
CA PRO A 32 -12.09 2.68 13.72
C PRO A 32 -12.85 1.87 12.67
N MET A 33 -14.20 1.93 12.68
CA MET A 33 -15.01 1.21 11.70
C MET A 33 -14.93 1.81 10.30
N GLU A 34 -14.81 3.13 10.16
CA GLU A 34 -14.62 3.76 8.85
C GLU A 34 -13.27 3.34 8.24
N VAL A 35 -12.21 3.35 9.06
CA VAL A 35 -10.87 2.92 8.64
C VAL A 35 -10.87 1.43 8.28
N LEU A 36 -11.52 0.58 9.08
CA LEU A 36 -11.59 -0.85 8.84
C LEU A 36 -12.35 -1.17 7.53
N ILE A 37 -13.47 -0.50 7.26
CA ILE A 37 -14.22 -0.68 6.01
C ILE A 37 -13.41 -0.19 4.81
N ASP A 38 -12.72 0.96 4.94
CA ASP A 38 -11.83 1.45 3.87
C ASP A 38 -10.65 0.51 3.65
N HIS A 39 -10.09 -0.07 4.72
CA HIS A 39 -9.05 -1.09 4.63
C HIS A 39 -9.48 -2.28 3.77
N ALA A 40 -10.67 -2.85 4.03
CA ALA A 40 -11.20 -3.91 3.16
C ALA A 40 -11.31 -3.48 1.69
N HIS A 41 -11.63 -2.21 1.42
CA HIS A 41 -11.59 -1.68 0.07
C HIS A 41 -10.18 -1.55 -0.50
N CYS A 42 -9.18 -1.27 0.33
CA CYS A 42 -7.78 -1.20 -0.08
C CYS A 42 -7.26 -2.58 -0.50
N GLU A 43 -7.44 -3.61 0.32
CA GLU A 43 -7.01 -4.97 0.05
C GLU A 43 -7.53 -5.51 -1.29
N ARG A 44 -8.85 -5.45 -1.53
CA ARG A 44 -9.40 -5.91 -2.80
C ARG A 44 -8.92 -5.08 -4.01
N LYS A 45 -8.56 -3.79 -3.82
CA LYS A 45 -7.97 -2.96 -4.89
C LYS A 45 -6.52 -3.36 -5.14
N ALA A 46 -5.77 -3.68 -4.09
CA ALA A 46 -4.40 -4.17 -4.19
C ALA A 46 -4.36 -5.50 -4.97
N ALA A 47 -5.22 -6.47 -4.61
CA ALA A 47 -5.40 -7.70 -5.36
C ALA A 47 -5.74 -7.43 -6.84
N GLY A 48 -6.72 -6.57 -7.10
CA GLY A 48 -7.11 -6.18 -8.46
C GLY A 48 -5.99 -5.51 -9.24
N SER A 49 -5.16 -4.70 -8.58
CA SER A 49 -3.99 -4.05 -9.19
C SER A 49 -2.92 -5.07 -9.59
N ALA A 50 -2.61 -6.03 -8.74
CA ALA A 50 -1.67 -7.11 -9.05
C ALA A 50 -2.15 -7.95 -10.25
N VAL A 51 -3.43 -8.33 -10.28
CA VAL A 51 -4.05 -9.02 -11.41
C VAL A 51 -3.97 -8.18 -12.69
N GLN A 52 -4.27 -6.88 -12.62
CA GLN A 52 -4.17 -5.99 -13.77
C GLN A 52 -2.75 -5.86 -14.31
N MET A 53 -1.74 -5.86 -13.44
CA MET A 53 -0.34 -5.87 -13.84
C MET A 53 0.04 -7.15 -14.59
N MET A 54 -0.43 -8.33 -14.14
CA MET A 54 -0.23 -9.60 -14.85
C MET A 54 -0.84 -9.56 -16.25
N PHE A 55 -2.03 -9.00 -16.43
CA PHE A 55 -2.64 -8.86 -17.76
C PHE A 55 -1.86 -7.89 -18.65
N ARG A 56 -1.37 -6.79 -18.10
CA ARG A 56 -0.64 -5.78 -18.88
C ARG A 56 0.72 -6.27 -19.35
N TYR A 57 1.41 -6.99 -18.49
CA TYR A 57 2.81 -7.41 -18.69
C TYR A 57 2.90 -8.92 -18.88
N LEU A 58 1.96 -9.48 -19.66
CA LEU A 58 1.82 -10.91 -19.87
C LEU A 58 3.10 -11.60 -20.39
N CYS A 59 3.90 -10.89 -21.18
CA CYS A 59 5.13 -11.44 -21.78
C CYS A 59 6.38 -11.23 -20.90
N GLU A 60 6.24 -10.63 -19.71
CA GLU A 60 7.37 -10.41 -18.80
C GLU A 60 7.64 -11.68 -17.98
N PRO A 61 8.83 -12.30 -18.14
CA PRO A 61 9.16 -13.53 -17.43
C PRO A 61 9.13 -13.35 -15.90
N GLY A 62 8.58 -14.34 -15.19
CA GLY A 62 8.55 -14.38 -13.73
C GLY A 62 7.51 -13.48 -13.07
N LEU A 63 6.86 -12.60 -13.82
CA LEU A 63 5.94 -11.62 -13.25
C LEU A 63 4.64 -12.27 -12.75
N GLY A 64 4.10 -13.21 -13.51
CA GLY A 64 2.90 -13.95 -13.12
C GLY A 64 3.13 -14.78 -11.85
N GLU A 65 4.28 -15.43 -11.76
CA GLU A 65 4.70 -16.25 -10.63
C GLU A 65 4.89 -15.40 -9.35
N ALA A 66 5.33 -14.15 -9.52
CA ALA A 66 5.52 -13.23 -8.41
C ALA A 66 4.23 -12.55 -7.95
N LEU A 67 3.40 -12.07 -8.88
CA LEU A 67 2.19 -11.29 -8.55
C LEU A 67 0.97 -12.17 -8.22
N SER A 68 0.90 -13.42 -8.70
CA SER A 68 -0.22 -14.31 -8.40
C SER A 68 -0.32 -14.67 -6.90
N PRO A 69 0.78 -15.04 -6.21
CA PRO A 69 0.75 -15.21 -4.76
C PRO A 69 0.35 -13.93 -4.02
N LEU A 70 0.91 -12.78 -4.40
CA LEU A 70 0.57 -11.48 -3.81
C LEU A 70 -0.93 -11.21 -3.93
N ALA A 71 -1.51 -11.36 -5.12
CA ALA A 71 -2.95 -11.12 -5.31
C ALA A 71 -3.82 -12.04 -4.44
N ARG A 72 -3.40 -13.26 -4.15
CA ARG A 72 -4.11 -14.17 -3.24
C ARG A 72 -3.96 -13.73 -1.77
N GLU A 73 -2.75 -13.35 -1.34
CA GLU A 73 -2.54 -12.82 0.01
C GLU A 73 -3.42 -11.59 0.25
N GLU A 74 -3.53 -10.67 -0.72
CA GLU A 74 -4.41 -9.49 -0.62
C GLU A 74 -5.90 -9.86 -0.47
N LEU A 75 -6.34 -10.92 -1.17
CA LEU A 75 -7.71 -11.42 -1.00
C LEU A 75 -7.90 -12.11 0.36
N GLU A 76 -6.91 -12.81 0.88
CA GLU A 76 -6.93 -13.38 2.22
C GLU A 76 -7.00 -12.28 3.29
N HIS A 77 -6.24 -11.19 3.14
CA HIS A 77 -6.33 -10.00 3.99
C HIS A 77 -7.72 -9.38 3.93
N PHE A 78 -8.26 -9.21 2.72
CA PHE A 78 -9.64 -8.73 2.53
C PHE A 78 -10.65 -9.58 3.30
N GLU A 79 -10.55 -10.92 3.24
CA GLU A 79 -11.45 -11.84 3.94
C GLU A 79 -11.31 -11.73 5.46
N GLN A 80 -10.08 -11.57 6.00
CA GLN A 80 -9.83 -11.37 7.43
C GLN A 80 -10.49 -10.07 7.91
N VAL A 81 -10.25 -8.95 7.21
CA VAL A 81 -10.84 -7.64 7.51
C VAL A 81 -12.36 -7.71 7.43
N LEU A 82 -12.90 -8.35 6.40
CA LEU A 82 -14.34 -8.54 6.22
C LEU A 82 -14.95 -9.38 7.34
N GLY A 83 -14.23 -10.40 7.82
CA GLY A 83 -14.61 -11.21 8.99
C GLY A 83 -14.78 -10.36 10.24
N LEU A 84 -13.83 -9.48 10.54
CA LEU A 84 -13.91 -8.56 11.67
C LEU A 84 -15.02 -7.51 11.51
N ILE A 85 -15.27 -6.98 10.32
CA ILE A 85 -16.40 -6.09 10.06
C ILE A 85 -17.73 -6.79 10.40
N LYS A 86 -17.89 -8.04 9.95
CA LYS A 86 -19.10 -8.85 10.20
C LYS A 86 -19.30 -9.19 11.66
N SER A 87 -18.23 -9.56 12.39
CA SER A 87 -18.31 -9.87 13.84
C SER A 87 -18.81 -8.67 14.65
N ARG A 88 -18.59 -7.45 14.15
CA ARG A 88 -19.06 -6.19 14.74
C ARG A 88 -20.46 -5.77 14.29
N GLY A 89 -21.18 -6.66 13.61
CA GLY A 89 -22.55 -6.40 13.14
C GLY A 89 -22.63 -5.38 11.98
N ARG A 90 -21.53 -5.19 11.26
CA ARG A 90 -21.49 -4.27 10.11
C ARG A 90 -21.25 -5.05 8.80
N TYR A 91 -21.40 -4.36 7.71
CA TYR A 91 -21.18 -4.90 6.37
C TYR A 91 -20.22 -4.04 5.59
N LEU A 92 -19.68 -4.57 4.50
CA LEU A 92 -18.89 -3.79 3.56
C LEU A 92 -19.79 -2.78 2.85
N GLU A 93 -19.60 -1.53 3.16
CA GLU A 93 -20.39 -0.41 2.63
C GLU A 93 -19.58 0.33 1.55
N PRO A 94 -20.22 0.88 0.52
CA PRO A 94 -19.57 1.80 -0.40
C PRO A 94 -19.06 3.02 0.37
N LEU A 95 -17.79 3.36 0.17
CA LEU A 95 -17.20 4.58 0.73
C LEU A 95 -16.71 5.49 -0.39
N PRO A 96 -16.89 6.81 -0.28
CA PRO A 96 -16.25 7.76 -1.18
C PRO A 96 -14.73 7.57 -1.15
N SER A 97 -14.10 7.48 -2.32
CA SER A 97 -12.66 7.38 -2.42
C SER A 97 -12.01 8.72 -2.05
N PRO A 98 -10.93 8.72 -1.24
CA PRO A 98 -10.18 9.95 -0.95
C PRO A 98 -9.39 10.47 -2.16
N GLY A 99 -9.42 9.78 -3.28
CA GLY A 99 -8.72 10.18 -4.50
C GLY A 99 -7.19 9.97 -4.47
N TYR A 100 -6.63 9.45 -3.40
CA TYR A 100 -5.19 9.23 -3.20
C TYR A 100 -4.54 8.44 -4.35
N ALA A 101 -5.00 7.21 -4.61
CA ALA A 101 -4.45 6.37 -5.66
C ALA A 101 -4.61 7.01 -7.06
N ALA A 102 -5.73 7.72 -7.31
CA ALA A 102 -5.95 8.41 -8.56
C ALA A 102 -5.00 9.61 -8.74
N LYS A 103 -4.66 10.33 -7.67
CA LYS A 103 -3.65 11.39 -7.70
C LYS A 103 -2.28 10.83 -8.00
N LEU A 104 -1.86 9.75 -7.33
CA LEU A 104 -0.60 9.06 -7.61
C LEU A 104 -0.52 8.52 -9.04
N ALA A 105 -1.60 7.93 -9.55
CA ALA A 105 -1.64 7.37 -10.90
C ALA A 105 -1.38 8.43 -11.99
N ARG A 106 -1.64 9.71 -11.74
CA ARG A 106 -1.33 10.80 -12.67
C ARG A 106 0.17 11.00 -12.89
N HIS A 107 1.00 10.53 -11.98
CA HIS A 107 2.46 10.59 -12.07
C HIS A 107 3.06 9.39 -12.82
N ILE A 108 2.26 8.39 -13.17
CA ILE A 108 2.69 7.25 -13.99
C ILE A 108 2.88 7.73 -15.43
N ARG A 109 4.10 7.61 -15.95
CA ARG A 109 4.43 7.92 -17.34
C ARG A 109 3.70 6.99 -18.30
N LYS A 110 3.42 7.47 -19.52
CA LYS A 110 2.57 6.72 -20.48
C LYS A 110 3.35 5.70 -21.31
N GLY A 111 4.63 5.97 -21.59
CA GLY A 111 5.48 5.13 -22.44
C GLY A 111 6.19 4.03 -21.67
N GLU A 112 6.35 2.85 -22.29
CA GLU A 112 7.21 1.79 -21.77
C GLU A 112 8.68 2.08 -22.11
N PRO A 113 9.62 1.62 -21.29
CA PRO A 113 9.46 0.83 -20.06
C PRO A 113 9.18 1.67 -18.81
N GLN A 114 9.13 3.01 -18.90
CA GLN A 114 8.95 3.91 -17.77
C GLN A 114 7.59 3.75 -17.10
N ARG A 115 6.57 3.37 -17.85
CA ARG A 115 5.24 3.10 -17.29
C ARG A 115 5.26 1.90 -16.35
N MET A 116 5.97 0.83 -16.71
CA MET A 116 6.15 -0.33 -15.86
C MET A 116 6.81 0.09 -14.55
N LEU A 117 7.98 0.75 -14.64
CA LEU A 117 8.71 1.26 -13.49
C LEU A 117 7.79 2.04 -12.54
N ASP A 118 7.10 3.04 -13.08
CA ASP A 118 6.26 3.92 -12.27
C ASP A 118 5.08 3.17 -11.65
N SER A 119 4.47 2.25 -12.39
CA SER A 119 3.33 1.46 -11.89
C SER A 119 3.72 0.60 -10.69
N PHE A 120 4.89 -0.05 -10.75
CA PHE A 120 5.38 -0.87 -9.65
C PHE A 120 5.83 -0.02 -8.45
N LEU A 121 6.53 1.11 -8.69
CA LEU A 121 6.92 2.01 -7.61
C LEU A 121 5.71 2.66 -6.93
N VAL A 122 4.67 3.03 -7.68
CA VAL A 122 3.42 3.57 -7.11
C VAL A 122 2.70 2.52 -6.29
N ALA A 123 2.61 1.27 -6.76
CA ALA A 123 2.03 0.19 -5.96
C ALA A 123 2.83 -0.01 -4.67
N GLY A 124 4.15 -0.14 -4.75
CA GLY A 124 5.00 -0.28 -3.58
C GLY A 124 4.91 0.90 -2.59
N LEU A 125 4.71 2.14 -3.07
CA LEU A 125 4.47 3.30 -2.20
C LEU A 125 3.13 3.20 -1.45
N ILE A 126 2.09 2.71 -2.10
CA ILE A 126 0.78 2.49 -1.48
C ILE A 126 0.91 1.45 -0.37
N GLU A 127 1.55 0.30 -0.65
CA GLU A 127 1.80 -0.75 0.36
C GLU A 127 2.68 -0.25 1.51
N ALA A 128 3.73 0.51 1.22
CA ALA A 128 4.60 1.07 2.25
C ALA A 128 3.84 2.05 3.18
N ARG A 129 2.90 2.82 2.64
CA ARG A 129 2.03 3.69 3.44
C ARG A 129 1.01 2.90 4.24
N SER A 130 0.41 1.86 3.64
CA SER A 130 -0.47 0.92 4.35
C SER A 130 0.27 0.28 5.54
N HIS A 131 1.44 -0.28 5.30
CA HIS A 131 2.28 -0.88 6.33
C HIS A 131 2.60 0.09 7.48
N GLU A 132 3.02 1.33 7.18
CA GLU A 132 3.31 2.33 8.22
C GLU A 132 2.06 2.64 9.07
N ARG A 133 0.90 2.83 8.43
CA ARG A 133 -0.36 3.13 9.14
C ARG A 133 -0.87 1.95 9.93
N MET A 134 -0.75 0.74 9.40
CA MET A 134 -1.07 -0.49 10.15
C MET A 134 -0.16 -0.65 11.37
N ALA A 135 1.14 -0.36 11.24
CA ALA A 135 2.07 -0.40 12.39
C ALA A 135 1.65 0.57 13.49
N LEU A 136 1.26 1.80 13.13
CA LEU A 136 0.75 2.78 14.09
C LEU A 136 -0.55 2.31 14.78
N LEU A 137 -1.47 1.69 14.02
CA LEU A 137 -2.71 1.17 14.59
C LEU A 137 -2.47 -0.09 15.45
N ALA A 138 -1.54 -0.95 15.06
CA ALA A 138 -1.15 -2.11 15.86
C ALA A 138 -0.55 -1.70 17.21
N GLU A 139 0.18 -0.58 17.26
CA GLU A 139 0.79 -0.07 18.48
C GLU A 139 -0.18 0.77 19.32
N HIS A 140 -0.99 1.62 18.70
CA HIS A 140 -1.70 2.71 19.38
C HIS A 140 -3.23 2.60 19.36
N SER A 141 -3.83 1.57 18.71
CA SER A 141 -5.28 1.40 18.79
C SER A 141 -5.71 1.02 20.21
N PRO A 142 -6.77 1.63 20.77
CA PRO A 142 -7.33 1.21 22.05
C PRO A 142 -8.03 -0.16 21.93
N ASP A 143 -8.40 -0.58 20.73
CA ASP A 143 -9.11 -1.82 20.43
C ASP A 143 -8.12 -2.98 20.22
N SER A 144 -8.17 -4.00 21.10
CA SER A 144 -7.23 -5.12 21.07
C SER A 144 -7.38 -6.01 19.83
N GLU A 145 -8.59 -6.16 19.28
CA GLU A 145 -8.80 -6.95 18.06
C GLU A 145 -8.21 -6.25 16.85
N LEU A 146 -8.31 -4.91 16.78
CA LEU A 146 -7.65 -4.13 15.73
C LEU A 146 -6.14 -4.17 15.86
N ARG A 147 -5.59 -4.07 17.09
CA ARG A 147 -4.14 -4.24 17.28
C ARG A 147 -3.66 -5.59 16.78
N SER A 148 -4.39 -6.67 17.11
CA SER A 148 -4.04 -8.01 16.63
C SER A 148 -4.11 -8.10 15.12
N LEU A 149 -5.22 -7.71 14.50
CA LEU A 149 -5.40 -7.73 13.05
C LEU A 149 -4.26 -7.00 12.33
N TYR A 150 -4.01 -5.73 12.70
CA TYR A 150 -2.97 -4.95 12.04
C TYR A 150 -1.57 -5.51 12.31
N GLY A 151 -1.30 -6.01 13.51
CA GLY A 151 -0.03 -6.65 13.85
C GLY A 151 0.26 -7.90 13.01
N ASP A 152 -0.77 -8.71 12.77
CA ASP A 152 -0.66 -9.95 11.99
C ASP A 152 -0.40 -9.69 10.50
N LEU A 153 -0.87 -8.56 9.96
CA LEU A 153 -0.69 -8.18 8.57
C LEU A 153 0.70 -7.57 8.25
N LEU A 154 1.40 -7.01 9.25
CA LEU A 154 2.64 -6.25 9.01
C LEU A 154 3.70 -7.01 8.23
N ALA A 155 3.88 -8.30 8.49
CA ALA A 155 4.93 -9.08 7.84
C ALA A 155 4.65 -9.32 6.35
N SER A 156 3.38 -9.50 5.96
CA SER A 156 2.98 -9.64 4.57
C SER A 156 3.10 -8.32 3.82
N GLU A 157 2.61 -7.23 4.39
CA GLU A 157 2.73 -5.89 3.81
C GLU A 157 4.18 -5.48 3.54
N ALA A 158 5.08 -5.81 4.48
CA ALA A 158 6.51 -5.60 4.29
C ALA A 158 7.08 -6.40 3.10
N ARG A 159 6.59 -7.62 2.87
CA ARG A 159 6.95 -8.43 1.70
C ARG A 159 6.38 -7.85 0.40
N HIS A 160 5.16 -7.32 0.43
CA HIS A 160 4.47 -6.79 -0.75
C HIS A 160 5.22 -5.60 -1.36
N PHE A 161 5.54 -4.55 -0.59
CA PHE A 161 6.32 -3.44 -1.16
C PHE A 161 7.76 -3.85 -1.49
N GLY A 162 8.34 -4.80 -0.76
CA GLY A 162 9.65 -5.38 -1.09
C GLY A 162 9.63 -6.13 -2.44
N LEU A 163 8.55 -6.87 -2.73
CA LEU A 163 8.39 -7.57 -3.99
C LEU A 163 8.34 -6.60 -5.18
N TYR A 164 7.56 -5.52 -5.09
CA TYR A 164 7.51 -4.50 -6.14
C TYR A 164 8.88 -3.90 -6.44
N TRP A 165 9.72 -3.69 -5.40
CA TRP A 165 11.10 -3.25 -5.61
C TRP A 165 11.93 -4.28 -6.37
N VAL A 166 11.91 -5.54 -5.94
CA VAL A 166 12.70 -6.62 -6.58
C VAL A 166 12.34 -6.74 -8.06
N LEU A 167 11.06 -6.70 -8.40
CA LEU A 167 10.59 -6.82 -9.77
C LEU A 167 11.09 -5.71 -10.69
N VAL A 168 11.27 -4.49 -10.19
CA VAL A 168 11.83 -3.39 -11.00
C VAL A 168 13.37 -3.35 -10.93
N GLU A 169 13.99 -3.79 -9.84
CA GLU A 169 15.46 -3.85 -9.70
C GLU A 169 16.11 -4.86 -10.67
N GLU A 170 15.37 -5.87 -11.10
CA GLU A 170 15.80 -6.79 -12.16
C GLU A 170 15.87 -6.15 -13.55
N ARG A 171 15.17 -5.05 -13.78
CA ARG A 171 14.96 -4.42 -15.09
C ARG A 171 15.57 -3.02 -15.23
N PHE A 172 15.81 -2.35 -14.11
CA PHE A 172 16.29 -0.97 -14.10
C PHE A 172 17.49 -0.82 -13.16
N SER A 173 18.39 0.10 -13.47
CA SER A 173 19.51 0.39 -12.58
C SER A 173 19.04 0.99 -11.24
N ARG A 174 19.71 0.63 -10.16
CA ARG A 174 19.37 1.12 -8.82
C ARG A 174 19.36 2.65 -8.71
N ALA A 175 20.23 3.34 -9.45
CA ALA A 175 20.25 4.82 -9.48
C ALA A 175 18.95 5.38 -10.03
N VAL A 176 18.46 4.84 -11.16
CA VAL A 176 17.19 5.25 -11.79
C VAL A 176 16.01 4.95 -10.83
N LEU A 177 16.05 3.81 -10.14
CA LEU A 177 15.01 3.45 -9.17
C LEU A 177 14.94 4.44 -8.01
N ILE A 178 16.07 4.76 -7.39
CA ILE A 178 16.15 5.66 -6.24
C ILE A 178 15.68 7.06 -6.63
N GLU A 179 16.18 7.62 -7.73
CA GLU A 179 15.77 8.94 -8.20
C GLU A 179 14.26 9.00 -8.48
N ARG A 180 13.75 7.97 -9.15
CA ARG A 180 12.31 7.93 -9.47
C ARG A 180 11.43 7.72 -8.23
N LEU A 181 11.85 6.84 -7.32
CA LEU A 181 11.15 6.63 -6.06
C LEU A 181 11.08 7.91 -5.24
N GLN A 182 12.17 8.68 -5.11
CA GLN A 182 12.18 9.96 -4.42
C GLN A 182 11.17 10.94 -5.02
N THR A 183 11.11 11.04 -6.34
CA THR A 183 10.13 11.87 -7.05
C THR A 183 8.70 11.46 -6.74
N LEU A 184 8.41 10.16 -6.78
CA LEU A 184 7.07 9.62 -6.51
C LEU A 184 6.70 9.70 -5.03
N ALA A 185 7.66 9.57 -4.12
CA ALA A 185 7.43 9.72 -2.69
C ALA A 185 7.03 11.16 -2.30
N LEU A 186 7.60 12.17 -2.95
CA LEU A 186 7.15 13.57 -2.79
C LEU A 186 5.75 13.79 -3.38
N ALA A 187 5.44 13.16 -4.50
CA ALA A 187 4.11 13.20 -5.08
C ALA A 187 3.07 12.48 -4.18
N GLU A 188 3.49 11.43 -3.47
CA GLU A 188 2.68 10.74 -2.47
C GLU A 188 2.31 11.66 -1.30
N VAL A 189 3.28 12.38 -0.76
CA VAL A 189 3.03 13.40 0.30
C VAL A 189 2.04 14.45 -0.20
N ALA A 190 2.25 14.99 -1.39
CA ALA A 190 1.35 15.97 -1.98
C ALA A 190 -0.06 15.41 -2.22
N ALA A 191 -0.19 14.13 -2.60
CA ALA A 191 -1.47 13.46 -2.76
C ALA A 191 -2.23 13.34 -1.43
N LEU A 192 -1.54 13.08 -0.32
CA LEU A 192 -2.12 13.01 1.02
C LEU A 192 -2.44 14.41 1.59
N GLN A 193 -1.60 15.40 1.36
CA GLN A 193 -1.86 16.77 1.78
C GLN A 193 -3.07 17.38 1.08
N GLY A 194 -3.26 17.10 -0.19
CA GLY A 194 -4.39 17.61 -0.97
C GLY A 194 -5.77 17.04 -0.60
N VAL A 195 -5.85 16.14 0.38
CA VAL A 195 -7.10 15.58 0.91
C VAL A 195 -7.53 16.30 2.21
N LEU A 196 -6.81 17.32 2.64
CA LEU A 196 -7.11 18.12 3.85
C LEU A 196 -8.47 18.84 3.80
N ASP A 197 -9.07 18.98 2.61
CA ASP A 197 -10.36 19.66 2.43
C ASP A 197 -11.57 18.88 2.98
N CYS A 198 -11.37 17.66 3.47
CA CYS A 198 -12.41 16.83 4.09
C CYS A 198 -11.93 16.22 5.41
N PRO A 199 -11.77 17.02 6.50
CA PRO A 199 -11.28 16.51 7.79
C PRO A 199 -12.24 15.50 8.45
N GLU A 200 -13.46 15.40 7.94
CA GLU A 200 -14.48 14.46 8.43
C GLU A 200 -14.33 13.05 7.86
N ILE A 201 -13.52 12.87 6.82
CA ILE A 201 -13.35 11.58 6.14
C ILE A 201 -12.01 10.95 6.53
N VAL A 202 -12.02 10.01 7.46
CA VAL A 202 -10.83 9.23 7.83
C VAL A 202 -10.79 7.95 6.98
N ARG A 203 -9.65 7.70 6.35
CA ARG A 203 -9.39 6.52 5.50
C ARG A 203 -7.96 6.04 5.71
N MET A 204 -7.65 4.81 5.30
CA MET A 204 -6.28 4.31 5.29
C MET A 204 -5.33 5.26 4.54
N HIS A 205 -5.80 5.86 3.44
CA HIS A 205 -5.03 6.80 2.64
C HIS A 205 -5.71 8.19 2.56
N SER A 206 -6.31 8.65 3.66
CA SER A 206 -6.70 10.05 3.81
C SER A 206 -5.49 10.91 4.17
N CYS A 207 -5.70 12.22 4.36
CA CYS A 207 -4.68 13.18 4.80
C CYS A 207 -3.95 12.74 6.09
N GLY A 208 -3.04 13.54 6.57
CA GLY A 208 -2.38 13.31 7.83
C GLY A 208 -0.97 12.75 7.68
N VAL A 209 -0.14 13.43 6.89
CA VAL A 209 1.32 13.29 6.88
C VAL A 209 1.96 14.55 7.44
N CYS A 210 3.15 14.39 8.01
CA CYS A 210 3.94 15.53 8.45
C CYS A 210 4.37 16.37 7.23
N PRO A 211 4.51 17.70 7.39
CA PRO A 211 5.11 18.53 6.35
C PRO A 211 6.54 18.06 6.01
N VAL A 212 6.90 18.15 4.74
CA VAL A 212 8.25 17.85 4.23
C VAL A 212 9.07 19.12 4.20
#